data_7b9264298399f66388b623f90789286e
#
_entry.id   7b9264298399f66388b623f90789286e
#
_cell.length_a   1.000
_cell.length_b   1.000
_cell.length_c   1.000
_cell.angle_alpha   90.00
_cell.angle_beta   90.00
_cell.angle_gamma   90.00
#
_symmetry.space_group_name_H-M   'P 1'
#
loop_
_entity.id
_entity.type
_entity.pdbx_description
1 polymer ?
#
loop_
_entity_poly.entity_id
_entity_poly.type
_entity_poly.pdbx_seq_one_letter_code
_entity_poly.pdbx_strand_id
1 'polypeptide(L)'
;TEHGIRLLRSAYKINELLESFQEETKAETKVHGRVRLAIADSLSSEVIRRIFPELHRKYPDITLECISAGTQEMFRLLNQNEADIVYTLDNHIYDTNYVIQQESRIGVHFVCAAGNALAARDAIALTELVKQPFLLTEKGMSYRRMLDEKLAAHSLEIQPVFVSGNAGLIASLVEQNAGLALLPDYITKPYIENGALCYLNVPE
;
A
#
# COMPACT_ATOMS: atom_id res chain seq x y z
N THR A 1 -14.65 -28.29 -3.46
CA THR A 1 -13.77 -29.41 -3.06
C THR A 1 -12.33 -29.08 -3.44
N GLU A 2 -11.36 -29.62 -2.68
CA GLU A 2 -9.93 -29.41 -2.94
C GLU A 2 -9.52 -29.86 -4.37
N HIS A 3 -10.13 -30.95 -4.86
CA HIS A 3 -9.94 -31.41 -6.25
C HIS A 3 -10.50 -30.42 -7.28
N GLY A 4 -11.62 -29.76 -6.99
CA GLY A 4 -12.17 -28.73 -7.87
C GLY A 4 -11.26 -27.50 -7.97
N ILE A 5 -10.65 -27.08 -6.87
CA ILE A 5 -9.68 -25.96 -6.85
C ILE A 5 -8.42 -26.34 -7.64
N ARG A 6 -7.91 -27.57 -7.50
CA ARG A 6 -6.77 -28.06 -8.29
C ARG A 6 -7.08 -28.12 -9.79
N LEU A 7 -8.27 -28.58 -10.14
CA LEU A 7 -8.71 -28.63 -11.54
C LEU A 7 -8.82 -27.22 -12.12
N LEU A 8 -9.41 -26.30 -11.37
CA LEU A 8 -9.55 -24.90 -11.79
C LEU A 8 -8.18 -24.25 -12.03
N ARG A 9 -7.21 -24.40 -11.10
CA ARG A 9 -5.83 -23.94 -11.27
C ARG A 9 -5.16 -24.50 -12.53
N SER A 10 -5.37 -25.80 -12.79
CA SER A 10 -4.81 -26.43 -13.99
C SER A 10 -5.46 -25.91 -15.26
N ALA A 11 -6.77 -25.67 -15.25
CA ALA A 11 -7.49 -25.08 -16.37
C ALA A 11 -7.02 -23.65 -16.67
N TYR A 12 -6.78 -22.84 -15.66
CA TYR A 12 -6.22 -21.49 -15.83
C TYR A 12 -4.82 -21.53 -16.45
N LYS A 13 -3.92 -22.40 -15.93
CA LYS A 13 -2.56 -22.55 -16.52
C LYS A 13 -2.59 -23.00 -17.98
N ILE A 14 -3.50 -23.89 -18.34
CA ILE A 14 -3.68 -24.32 -19.72
C ILE A 14 -4.15 -23.15 -20.59
N ASN A 15 -5.06 -22.34 -20.08
CA ASN A 15 -5.57 -21.18 -20.81
C ASN A 15 -4.48 -20.12 -21.02
N GLU A 16 -3.68 -19.83 -19.99
CA GLU A 16 -2.51 -18.92 -20.10
C GLU A 16 -1.50 -19.43 -21.15
N LEU A 17 -1.20 -20.74 -21.16
CA LEU A 17 -0.32 -21.33 -22.16
C LEU A 17 -0.90 -21.27 -23.57
N LEU A 18 -2.21 -21.41 -23.73
CA LEU A 18 -2.87 -21.26 -25.03
C LEU A 18 -2.86 -19.80 -25.50
N GLU A 19 -3.09 -18.86 -24.61
CA GLU A 19 -3.04 -17.42 -24.90
C GLU A 19 -1.60 -17.01 -25.30
N SER A 20 -0.58 -17.41 -24.54
CA SER A 20 0.81 -17.11 -24.86
C SER A 20 1.24 -17.71 -26.20
N PHE A 21 0.83 -18.94 -26.51
CA PHE A 21 1.10 -19.56 -27.80
C PHE A 21 0.39 -18.86 -28.96
N GLN A 22 -0.83 -18.36 -28.75
CA GLN A 22 -1.54 -17.56 -29.75
C GLN A 22 -0.89 -16.19 -29.98
N GLU A 23 -0.29 -15.61 -28.96
CA GLU A 23 0.47 -14.36 -29.04
C GLU A 23 1.80 -14.55 -29.78
N GLU A 24 2.56 -15.62 -29.49
CA GLU A 24 3.81 -15.93 -30.18
C GLU A 24 3.63 -16.23 -31.69
N THR A 25 2.47 -16.70 -32.10
CA THR A 25 2.16 -17.03 -33.51
C THR A 25 1.64 -15.85 -34.33
N LYS A 26 1.28 -14.71 -33.70
CA LYS A 26 0.83 -13.51 -34.39
C LYS A 26 1.98 -12.52 -34.55
N ALA A 27 2.62 -12.50 -35.71
CA ALA A 27 3.55 -11.43 -36.09
C ALA A 27 2.82 -10.06 -36.03
N GLU A 28 3.40 -9.08 -35.30
CA GLU A 28 2.92 -7.70 -35.14
C GLU A 28 1.56 -7.55 -34.43
N THR A 29 1.39 -8.11 -33.27
CA THR A 29 0.18 -7.80 -32.46
C THR A 29 0.42 -6.57 -31.59
N LYS A 30 -0.41 -5.53 -31.78
CA LYS A 30 -0.56 -4.44 -30.81
C LYS A 30 -0.81 -5.05 -29.43
N VAL A 31 -0.01 -4.64 -28.44
CA VAL A 31 -0.21 -5.07 -27.06
C VAL A 31 -1.60 -4.65 -26.61
N HIS A 32 -2.45 -5.61 -26.33
CA HIS A 32 -3.85 -5.37 -25.93
C HIS A 32 -4.26 -6.37 -24.84
N GLY A 33 -5.32 -6.07 -24.14
CA GLY A 33 -5.86 -6.97 -23.12
C GLY A 33 -6.16 -6.27 -21.80
N ARG A 34 -6.34 -7.07 -20.76
CA ARG A 34 -6.67 -6.60 -19.40
C ARG A 34 -5.52 -6.96 -18.46
N VAL A 35 -5.11 -6.00 -17.64
CA VAL A 35 -4.17 -6.17 -16.53
C VAL A 35 -4.90 -5.88 -15.23
N ARG A 36 -4.98 -6.85 -14.33
CA ARG A 36 -5.62 -6.73 -13.02
C ARG A 36 -4.54 -6.48 -11.96
N LEU A 37 -4.53 -5.27 -11.43
CA LEU A 37 -3.59 -4.83 -10.41
C LEU A 37 -4.26 -4.81 -9.04
N ALA A 38 -3.90 -5.74 -8.16
CA ALA A 38 -4.27 -5.65 -6.74
C ALA A 38 -3.30 -4.70 -6.03
N ILE A 39 -3.84 -3.64 -5.44
CA ILE A 39 -3.04 -2.56 -4.87
C ILE A 39 -3.62 -2.09 -3.53
N ALA A 40 -2.75 -1.75 -2.58
CA ALA A 40 -3.18 -1.16 -1.32
C ALA A 40 -3.84 0.21 -1.56
N ASP A 41 -4.94 0.48 -0.89
CA ASP A 41 -5.74 1.70 -1.07
C ASP A 41 -4.90 2.98 -0.88
N SER A 42 -4.02 2.97 0.11
CA SER A 42 -3.07 4.07 0.37
C SER A 42 -2.08 4.34 -0.76
N LEU A 43 -1.77 3.33 -1.58
CA LEU A 43 -0.85 3.44 -2.72
C LEU A 43 -1.59 3.78 -4.03
N SER A 44 -2.85 3.38 -4.16
CA SER A 44 -3.56 3.39 -5.43
C SER A 44 -3.62 4.77 -6.07
N SER A 45 -4.03 5.79 -5.33
CA SER A 45 -4.20 7.14 -5.86
C SER A 45 -2.88 7.78 -6.32
N GLU A 46 -1.78 7.56 -5.59
CA GLU A 46 -0.47 8.13 -5.95
C GLU A 46 0.17 7.38 -7.13
N VAL A 47 0.16 6.05 -7.07
CA VAL A 47 0.80 5.20 -8.07
C VAL A 47 0.04 5.30 -9.40
N ILE A 48 -1.27 5.13 -9.38
CA ILE A 48 -2.08 5.12 -10.60
C ILE A 48 -2.07 6.49 -11.28
N ARG A 49 -2.23 7.58 -10.53
CA ARG A 49 -2.15 8.94 -11.09
C ARG A 49 -0.86 9.20 -11.84
N ARG A 50 0.27 8.65 -11.36
CA ARG A 50 1.59 8.82 -11.98
C ARG A 50 1.81 7.91 -13.16
N ILE A 51 1.39 6.65 -13.08
CA ILE A 51 1.71 5.61 -14.07
C ILE A 51 0.70 5.56 -15.20
N PHE A 52 -0.59 5.70 -14.91
CA PHE A 52 -1.65 5.45 -15.87
C PHE A 52 -1.60 6.34 -17.13
N PRO A 53 -1.31 7.66 -17.03
CA PRO A 53 -1.25 8.50 -18.24
C PRO A 53 -0.19 8.06 -19.25
N GLU A 54 0.97 7.60 -18.74
CA GLU A 54 2.04 7.10 -19.60
C GLU A 54 1.72 5.71 -20.15
N LEU A 55 1.20 4.82 -19.31
CA LEU A 55 0.76 3.49 -19.70
C LEU A 55 -0.27 3.56 -20.83
N HIS A 56 -1.32 4.36 -20.64
CA HIS A 56 -2.41 4.52 -21.65
C HIS A 56 -1.89 5.13 -22.95
N ARG A 57 -0.96 6.09 -22.88
CA ARG A 57 -0.37 6.69 -24.10
C ARG A 57 0.46 5.66 -24.87
N LYS A 58 1.21 4.80 -24.17
CA LYS A 58 2.10 3.80 -24.78
C LYS A 58 1.33 2.55 -25.24
N TYR A 59 0.32 2.16 -24.49
CA TYR A 59 -0.47 0.96 -24.72
C TYR A 59 -1.97 1.28 -24.63
N PRO A 60 -2.55 1.94 -25.65
CA PRO A 60 -3.94 2.43 -25.60
C PRO A 60 -4.97 1.29 -25.56
N ASP A 61 -4.61 0.10 -26.04
CA ASP A 61 -5.47 -1.06 -26.11
C ASP A 61 -5.40 -1.95 -24.84
N ILE A 62 -4.65 -1.50 -23.80
CA ILE A 62 -4.63 -2.15 -22.48
C ILE A 62 -5.68 -1.52 -21.56
N THR A 63 -6.52 -2.38 -20.96
CA THR A 63 -7.41 -2.01 -19.86
C THR A 63 -6.69 -2.33 -18.53
N LEU A 64 -6.43 -1.33 -17.70
CA LEU A 64 -5.95 -1.51 -16.34
C LEU A 64 -7.14 -1.56 -15.37
N GLU A 65 -7.31 -2.68 -14.68
CA GLU A 65 -8.29 -2.87 -13.62
C GLU A 65 -7.59 -2.84 -12.26
N CYS A 66 -7.96 -1.88 -11.40
CA CYS A 66 -7.38 -1.74 -10.08
C CYS A 66 -8.31 -2.33 -9.02
N ILE A 67 -7.80 -3.27 -8.24
CA ILE A 67 -8.53 -3.94 -7.16
C ILE A 67 -7.91 -3.48 -5.84
N SER A 68 -8.67 -2.70 -5.06
CA SER A 68 -8.22 -2.24 -3.74
C SER A 68 -8.41 -3.35 -2.71
N ALA A 69 -7.33 -3.74 -2.04
CA ALA A 69 -7.36 -4.83 -1.07
C ALA A 69 -6.25 -4.69 0.00
N GLY A 70 -6.44 -5.35 1.14
CA GLY A 70 -5.37 -5.54 2.12
C GLY A 70 -4.36 -6.61 1.67
N THR A 71 -3.16 -6.61 2.25
CA THR A 71 -2.04 -7.47 1.79
C THR A 71 -2.42 -8.96 1.68
N GLN A 72 -3.08 -9.53 2.68
CA GLN A 72 -3.47 -10.95 2.65
C GLN A 72 -4.43 -11.26 1.50
N GLU A 73 -5.40 -10.37 1.27
CA GLU A 73 -6.37 -10.52 0.20
C GLU A 73 -5.71 -10.34 -1.18
N MET A 74 -4.76 -9.43 -1.34
CA MET A 74 -4.02 -9.28 -2.59
C MET A 74 -3.31 -10.56 -2.99
N PHE A 75 -2.64 -11.25 -2.04
CA PHE A 75 -1.99 -12.53 -2.31
C PHE A 75 -2.99 -13.65 -2.56
N ARG A 76 -4.16 -13.62 -1.92
CA ARG A 76 -5.25 -14.55 -2.26
C ARG A 76 -5.71 -14.37 -3.70
N LEU A 77 -5.94 -13.13 -4.13
CA LEU A 77 -6.34 -12.78 -5.50
C LEU A 77 -5.28 -13.23 -6.52
N LEU A 78 -3.99 -12.99 -6.25
CA LEU A 78 -2.89 -13.44 -7.09
C LEU A 78 -2.85 -14.98 -7.21
N ASN A 79 -2.96 -15.68 -6.09
CA ASN A 79 -2.94 -17.15 -6.05
C ASN A 79 -4.14 -17.80 -6.73
N GLN A 80 -5.26 -17.08 -6.85
CA GLN A 80 -6.49 -17.55 -7.51
C GLN A 80 -6.58 -17.09 -8.97
N ASN A 81 -5.54 -16.42 -9.49
CA ASN A 81 -5.55 -15.78 -10.82
C ASN A 81 -6.69 -14.76 -10.97
N GLU A 82 -7.08 -14.11 -9.88
CA GLU A 82 -8.03 -12.99 -9.90
C GLU A 82 -7.31 -11.63 -9.99
N ALA A 83 -5.99 -11.60 -9.76
CA ALA A 83 -5.08 -10.50 -10.03
C ALA A 83 -3.84 -11.01 -10.76
N ASP A 84 -3.25 -10.18 -11.62
CA ASP A 84 -2.04 -10.49 -12.39
C ASP A 84 -0.80 -9.91 -11.71
N ILE A 85 -0.97 -8.77 -11.04
CA ILE A 85 0.09 -8.03 -10.34
C ILE A 85 -0.40 -7.65 -8.95
N VAL A 86 0.51 -7.72 -7.98
CA VAL A 86 0.30 -7.15 -6.63
C VAL A 86 1.28 -6.00 -6.43
N TYR A 87 0.77 -4.85 -5.98
CA TYR A 87 1.59 -3.72 -5.55
C TYR A 87 1.25 -3.35 -4.10
N THR A 88 2.13 -3.70 -3.19
CA THR A 88 1.90 -3.59 -1.75
C THR A 88 3.07 -2.92 -1.03
N LEU A 89 2.81 -2.43 0.17
CA LEU A 89 3.80 -2.00 1.13
C LEU A 89 3.86 -3.05 2.24
N ASP A 90 4.94 -3.82 2.30
CA ASP A 90 5.14 -4.84 3.33
C ASP A 90 6.65 -5.12 3.55
N ASN A 91 6.96 -6.02 4.46
CA ASN A 91 8.30 -6.58 4.58
C ASN A 91 8.66 -7.39 3.34
N HIS A 92 9.97 -7.63 3.14
CA HIS A 92 10.43 -8.47 2.04
C HIS A 92 9.74 -9.85 2.04
N ILE A 93 9.30 -10.28 0.87
CA ILE A 93 8.56 -11.52 0.69
C ILE A 93 9.55 -12.62 0.27
N TYR A 94 9.68 -13.64 1.11
CA TYR A 94 10.58 -14.78 0.89
C TYR A 94 9.87 -15.99 0.27
N ASP A 95 8.78 -15.80 -0.46
CA ASP A 95 8.04 -16.89 -1.10
C ASP A 95 8.49 -17.05 -2.57
N THR A 96 9.03 -18.21 -2.89
CA THR A 96 9.54 -18.55 -4.24
C THR A 96 8.44 -18.76 -5.29
N ASN A 97 7.17 -18.76 -4.89
CA ASN A 97 6.04 -18.80 -5.82
C ASN A 97 5.79 -17.46 -6.51
N TYR A 98 6.41 -16.39 -6.04
CA TYR A 98 6.24 -15.04 -6.59
C TYR A 98 7.51 -14.54 -7.25
N VAL A 99 7.34 -13.79 -8.33
CA VAL A 99 8.44 -13.05 -8.97
C VAL A 99 8.38 -11.61 -8.51
N ILE A 100 9.38 -11.16 -7.75
CA ILE A 100 9.50 -9.77 -7.34
C ILE A 100 10.13 -8.99 -8.48
N GLN A 101 9.34 -8.18 -9.18
CA GLN A 101 9.79 -7.35 -10.29
C GLN A 101 10.54 -6.11 -9.82
N GLN A 102 10.09 -5.52 -8.72
CA GLN A 102 10.70 -4.32 -8.15
C GLN A 102 10.46 -4.28 -6.64
N GLU A 103 11.47 -3.85 -5.91
CA GLU A 103 11.40 -3.59 -4.47
C GLU A 103 12.11 -2.26 -4.17
N SER A 104 11.53 -1.47 -3.27
CA SER A 104 12.14 -0.24 -2.78
C SER A 104 11.78 -0.02 -1.31
N ARG A 105 12.70 0.63 -0.58
CA ARG A 105 12.43 1.01 0.81
C ARG A 105 11.62 2.29 0.84
N ILE A 106 10.60 2.33 1.71
CA ILE A 106 9.75 3.49 1.96
C ILE A 106 9.88 3.86 3.44
N GLY A 107 10.13 5.14 3.73
CA GLY A 107 10.06 5.66 5.09
C GLY A 107 8.62 5.73 5.58
N VAL A 108 8.41 5.42 6.85
CA VAL A 108 7.12 5.58 7.55
C VAL A 108 7.39 6.35 8.83
N HIS A 109 6.72 7.50 9.00
CA HIS A 109 7.05 8.46 10.03
C HIS A 109 5.82 8.85 10.85
N PHE A 110 6.04 9.12 12.13
CA PHE A 110 5.07 9.88 12.92
C PHE A 110 5.04 11.33 12.44
N VAL A 111 3.84 11.84 12.24
CA VAL A 111 3.61 13.20 11.73
C VAL A 111 2.59 13.94 12.57
N CYS A 112 2.75 15.26 12.62
CA CYS A 112 1.80 16.21 13.20
C CYS A 112 1.67 17.45 12.31
N ALA A 113 0.66 18.30 12.57
CA ALA A 113 0.59 19.62 11.97
C ALA A 113 1.80 20.47 12.37
N ALA A 114 2.27 21.33 11.47
CA ALA A 114 3.39 22.25 11.76
C ALA A 114 3.13 23.16 12.95
N GLY A 115 1.87 23.52 13.22
CA GLY A 115 1.46 24.31 14.39
C GLY A 115 1.24 23.52 15.67
N ASN A 116 1.47 22.21 15.66
CA ASN A 116 1.33 21.38 16.85
C ASN A 116 2.50 21.62 17.83
N ALA A 117 2.22 21.63 19.14
CA ALA A 117 3.24 21.86 20.17
C ALA A 117 4.40 20.83 20.14
N LEU A 118 4.13 19.63 19.65
CA LEU A 118 5.14 18.56 19.51
C LEU A 118 6.10 18.80 18.34
N ALA A 119 5.72 19.61 17.34
CA ALA A 119 6.57 19.93 16.19
C ALA A 119 7.88 20.65 16.57
N ALA A 120 7.86 21.39 17.68
CA ALA A 120 9.03 22.15 18.17
C ALA A 120 9.95 21.32 19.08
N ARG A 121 9.66 20.04 19.30
CA ARG A 121 10.43 19.19 20.23
C ARG A 121 11.51 18.40 19.47
N ASP A 122 12.72 18.39 20.02
CA ASP A 122 13.87 17.66 19.43
C ASP A 122 13.66 16.13 19.46
N ALA A 123 12.99 15.64 20.52
CA ALA A 123 12.66 14.22 20.67
C ALA A 123 11.42 14.05 21.57
N ILE A 124 10.65 13.00 21.27
CA ILE A 124 9.44 12.63 22.00
C ILE A 124 9.54 11.20 22.44
N ALA A 125 9.38 10.94 23.76
CA ALA A 125 9.37 9.57 24.25
C ALA A 125 8.12 8.83 23.75
N LEU A 126 8.28 7.56 23.37
CA LEU A 126 7.16 6.74 22.90
C LEU A 126 6.01 6.66 23.90
N THR A 127 6.32 6.59 25.20
CA THR A 127 5.34 6.59 26.31
C THR A 127 4.52 7.88 26.45
N GLU A 128 5.05 8.99 25.94
CA GLU A 128 4.33 10.27 25.85
C GLU A 128 3.51 10.34 24.56
N LEU A 129 4.12 9.90 23.46
CA LEU A 129 3.52 9.91 22.13
C LEU A 129 2.20 9.13 22.10
N VAL A 130 2.16 7.92 22.68
CA VAL A 130 0.97 7.05 22.67
C VAL A 130 -0.25 7.63 23.40
N LYS A 131 -0.04 8.68 24.22
CA LYS A 131 -1.12 9.37 24.94
C LYS A 131 -1.79 10.49 24.14
N GLN A 132 -1.23 10.79 22.97
CA GLN A 132 -1.79 11.83 22.10
C GLN A 132 -2.99 11.30 21.31
N PRO A 133 -3.88 12.17 20.82
CA PRO A 133 -4.91 11.76 19.88
C PRO A 133 -4.27 11.28 18.57
N PHE A 134 -4.60 10.06 18.15
CA PHE A 134 -4.09 9.46 16.91
C PHE A 134 -5.18 9.21 15.89
N LEU A 135 -4.86 9.53 14.64
CA LEU A 135 -5.61 9.10 13.47
C LEU A 135 -4.80 7.99 12.80
N LEU A 136 -5.35 6.79 12.71
CA LEU A 136 -4.60 5.62 12.23
C LEU A 136 -5.33 4.94 11.07
N THR A 137 -4.58 4.19 10.30
CA THR A 137 -5.15 3.30 9.29
C THR A 137 -5.75 2.04 9.94
N GLU A 138 -6.51 1.30 9.16
CA GLU A 138 -7.13 0.04 9.60
C GLU A 138 -6.08 -0.99 10.03
N LYS A 139 -6.43 -1.85 10.99
CA LYS A 139 -5.51 -2.84 11.58
C LYS A 139 -4.92 -3.84 10.56
N GLY A 140 -5.57 -4.06 9.43
CA GLY A 140 -5.08 -4.96 8.36
C GLY A 140 -3.99 -4.36 7.47
N MET A 141 -3.69 -3.07 7.58
CA MET A 141 -2.66 -2.43 6.79
C MET A 141 -1.26 -2.70 7.34
N SER A 142 -0.27 -2.92 6.46
CA SER A 142 1.07 -3.39 6.80
C SER A 142 1.79 -2.52 7.82
N TYR A 143 1.89 -1.21 7.59
CA TYR A 143 2.60 -0.31 8.52
C TYR A 143 1.80 -0.06 9.82
N ARG A 144 0.46 -0.21 9.82
CA ARG A 144 -0.32 -0.21 11.05
C ARG A 144 -0.02 -1.45 11.89
N ARG A 145 0.05 -2.63 11.27
CA ARG A 145 0.42 -3.88 11.93
C ARG A 145 1.83 -3.78 12.53
N MET A 146 2.81 -3.26 11.77
CA MET A 146 4.18 -3.05 12.26
C MET A 146 4.22 -2.10 13.47
N LEU A 147 3.41 -1.04 13.48
CA LEU A 147 3.27 -0.15 14.62
C LEU A 147 2.72 -0.88 15.85
N ASP A 148 1.59 -1.61 15.66
CA ASP A 148 0.93 -2.31 16.75
C ASP A 148 1.87 -3.39 17.36
N GLU A 149 2.63 -4.12 16.52
CA GLU A 149 3.63 -5.10 16.96
C GLU A 149 4.77 -4.46 17.78
N LYS A 150 5.31 -3.32 17.31
CA LYS A 150 6.33 -2.59 18.06
C LYS A 150 5.82 -2.05 19.39
N LEU A 151 4.63 -1.46 19.41
CA LEU A 151 4.04 -0.97 20.65
C LEU A 151 3.78 -2.10 21.66
N ALA A 152 3.29 -3.24 21.18
CA ALA A 152 3.04 -4.40 22.02
C ALA A 152 4.33 -4.94 22.65
N ALA A 153 5.46 -4.93 21.93
CA ALA A 153 6.78 -5.30 22.47
C ALA A 153 7.21 -4.43 23.66
N HIS A 154 6.71 -3.19 23.74
CA HIS A 154 6.94 -2.25 24.84
C HIS A 154 5.78 -2.21 25.85
N SER A 155 4.80 -3.11 25.75
CA SER A 155 3.56 -3.09 26.56
C SER A 155 2.78 -1.77 26.44
N LEU A 156 2.81 -1.16 25.25
CA LEU A 156 2.11 0.07 24.90
C LEU A 156 1.02 -0.20 23.87
N GLU A 157 0.01 0.66 23.85
CA GLU A 157 -1.07 0.64 22.87
C GLU A 157 -1.50 2.08 22.57
N ILE A 158 -1.89 2.34 21.32
CA ILE A 158 -2.55 3.59 20.91
C ILE A 158 -4.04 3.32 20.75
N GLN A 159 -4.86 4.12 21.43
CA GLN A 159 -6.30 4.18 21.22
C GLN A 159 -6.59 5.29 20.21
N PRO A 160 -6.85 4.96 18.91
CA PRO A 160 -7.06 5.98 17.90
C PRO A 160 -8.40 6.69 18.12
N VAL A 161 -8.42 8.00 17.87
CA VAL A 161 -9.65 8.80 17.86
C VAL A 161 -10.36 8.76 16.51
N PHE A 162 -9.63 8.32 15.45
CA PHE A 162 -10.15 8.17 14.11
C PHE A 162 -9.43 7.01 13.39
N VAL A 163 -10.19 6.20 12.63
CA VAL A 163 -9.66 5.10 11.83
C VAL A 163 -10.25 5.17 10.42
N SER A 164 -9.38 5.08 9.40
CA SER A 164 -9.80 5.07 8.00
C SER A 164 -8.80 4.31 7.12
N GLY A 165 -9.29 3.60 6.10
CA GLY A 165 -8.43 3.03 5.05
C GLY A 165 -7.76 4.09 4.15
N ASN A 166 -8.27 5.33 4.15
CA ASN A 166 -7.78 6.41 3.31
C ASN A 166 -6.69 7.23 4.02
N ALA A 167 -5.42 6.93 3.72
CA ALA A 167 -4.26 7.62 4.30
C ALA A 167 -4.18 9.11 3.90
N GLY A 168 -4.67 9.48 2.71
CA GLY A 168 -4.74 10.89 2.28
C GLY A 168 -5.74 11.70 3.11
N LEU A 169 -6.89 11.12 3.45
CA LEU A 169 -7.84 11.73 4.37
C LEU A 169 -7.23 11.91 5.77
N ILE A 170 -6.50 10.90 6.26
CA ILE A 170 -5.78 11.01 7.54
C ILE A 170 -4.79 12.16 7.48
N ALA A 171 -3.97 12.28 6.44
CA ALA A 171 -3.00 13.37 6.28
C ALA A 171 -3.68 14.75 6.31
N SER A 172 -4.81 14.92 5.62
CA SER A 172 -5.56 16.19 5.61
C SER A 172 -6.15 16.56 6.97
N LEU A 173 -6.56 15.56 7.77
CA LEU A 173 -7.03 15.81 9.14
C LEU A 173 -5.88 16.14 10.09
N VAL A 174 -4.70 15.51 9.91
CA VAL A 174 -3.49 15.87 10.67
C VAL A 174 -3.07 17.30 10.35
N GLU A 175 -3.11 17.75 9.09
CA GLU A 175 -2.87 19.14 8.71
C GLU A 175 -3.77 20.13 9.47
N GLN A 176 -5.03 19.76 9.72
CA GLN A 176 -5.97 20.53 10.52
C GLN A 176 -5.75 20.40 12.04
N ASN A 177 -4.65 19.78 12.46
CA ASN A 177 -4.27 19.53 13.85
C ASN A 177 -5.30 18.71 14.65
N ALA A 178 -5.98 17.77 13.97
CA ALA A 178 -6.94 16.87 14.63
C ALA A 178 -6.26 15.76 15.46
N GLY A 179 -4.94 15.57 15.30
CA GLY A 179 -4.14 14.58 16.03
C GLY A 179 -2.84 14.25 15.31
N LEU A 180 -2.22 13.16 15.73
CA LEU A 180 -1.00 12.60 15.14
C LEU A 180 -1.34 11.44 14.23
N ALA A 181 -0.44 11.09 13.32
CA ALA A 181 -0.55 9.86 12.52
C ALA A 181 0.80 9.20 12.30
N LEU A 182 0.78 7.92 11.90
CA LEU A 182 1.91 7.22 11.31
C LEU A 182 1.62 7.05 9.82
N LEU A 183 2.40 7.68 8.96
CA LEU A 183 2.15 7.73 7.52
C LEU A 183 3.43 7.54 6.70
N PRO A 184 3.34 6.90 5.51
CA PRO A 184 4.47 6.72 4.63
C PRO A 184 4.83 7.99 3.85
N ASP A 185 6.10 8.07 3.43
CA ASP A 185 6.69 9.21 2.72
C ASP A 185 5.90 9.66 1.49
N TYR A 186 5.37 8.72 0.70
CA TYR A 186 4.63 9.06 -0.53
C TYR A 186 3.30 9.80 -0.24
N ILE A 187 2.76 9.68 0.99
CA ILE A 187 1.60 10.45 1.44
C ILE A 187 2.04 11.79 2.04
N THR A 188 3.09 11.77 2.87
CA THR A 188 3.46 12.93 3.69
C THR A 188 4.28 13.97 2.94
N LYS A 189 5.06 13.53 1.93
CA LYS A 189 6.00 14.39 1.21
C LYS A 189 5.41 15.71 0.70
N PRO A 190 4.24 15.77 0.04
CA PRO A 190 3.67 17.03 -0.40
C PRO A 190 3.35 18.00 0.75
N TYR A 191 2.92 17.47 1.92
CA TYR A 191 2.60 18.25 3.10
C TYR A 191 3.84 18.72 3.87
N ILE A 192 4.92 17.96 3.83
CA ILE A 192 6.22 18.36 4.40
C ILE A 192 6.85 19.45 3.55
N GLU A 193 6.83 19.31 2.22
CA GLU A 193 7.40 20.26 1.27
C GLU A 193 6.70 21.63 1.31
N ASN A 194 5.39 21.66 1.56
CA ASN A 194 4.63 22.92 1.72
C ASN A 194 4.61 23.44 3.16
N GLY A 195 5.24 22.72 4.11
CA GLY A 195 5.32 23.13 5.51
C GLY A 195 4.03 22.95 6.34
N ALA A 196 3.06 22.17 5.85
CA ALA A 196 1.81 21.89 6.56
C ALA A 196 1.98 20.82 7.64
N LEU A 197 2.83 19.83 7.42
CA LEU A 197 3.16 18.77 8.38
C LEU A 197 4.64 18.79 8.78
N CYS A 198 4.93 18.23 9.95
CA CYS A 198 6.27 17.98 10.45
C CYS A 198 6.43 16.50 10.82
N TYR A 199 7.61 15.94 10.57
CA TYR A 199 8.01 14.65 11.13
C TYR A 199 8.34 14.79 12.61
N LEU A 200 7.89 13.83 13.40
CA LEU A 200 8.23 13.74 14.81
C LEU A 200 9.43 12.81 15.00
N ASN A 201 10.43 13.27 15.73
CA ASN A 201 11.55 12.44 16.13
C ASN A 201 11.18 11.64 17.39
N VAL A 202 11.04 10.34 17.21
CA VAL A 202 10.71 9.38 18.27
C VAL A 202 11.84 8.37 18.37
N PRO A 203 12.90 8.68 19.14
CA PRO A 203 14.00 7.74 19.33
C PRO A 203 13.51 6.53 20.15
N GLU A 204 13.82 5.35 19.68
CA GLU A 204 13.66 4.08 20.38
C GLU A 204 14.99 3.59 20.92
#